data_e5d8395fa98c702a093ce7050b1fdedc
#
_entry.id   e5d8395fa98c702a093ce7050b1fdedc
#
_cell.length_a   1.000
_cell.length_b   1.000
_cell.length_c   1.000
_cell.angle_alpha   90.00
_cell.angle_beta   90.00
_cell.angle_gamma   90.00
#
_symmetry.space_group_name_H-M   'P 1'
#
loop_
_entity.id
_entity.type
_entity.pdbx_description
1 polymer ?
#
loop_
_entity_poly.entity_id
_entity_poly.type
_entity_poly.pdbx_seq_one_letter_code
_entity_poly.pdbx_strand_id
1 'polypeptide(L)'
;MSRLHGPRSLRVRLFIGIAATLAVSTVVMLAVGAALTRRSLDHDSRSALDRQVELIVAQHAANPLPAGETTLGRFLATEQESLAILTPAQAEALLPAKAARELRSSGRADGTVDVRGEPFMYAARLGDGDAIVLLRSTRNQSDDWQPFLVGLALAALIGAVLAAIVAFLLARAVARPVTRVAEASRRLAEGESPDELPIEGSTELRQLSAAFNELSEELHRAQDAERAFLLSVSHELKTPLTAIRGHAEGLADGVVASDRAGEVIEREAHRLERLIRDLLDLARLRRRKFDVSLMATDLGEVANEAMARHTHQAHDYGVNLVLRIEPPAGAIADAGRCLQALSNLVENAIRSTAEGGTVEIVASEGRLAVIDDGPGLAPDDHDRAFERFYLWDRYGADRPVGTGLGLAIVAELAAAMGGRTTIESIPGEGSVFALELEPAPVPDHRAYARLTQR
;
A
#
# COMPACT_ATOMS: atom_id res chain seq x y z
N MET A 1 -7.53 15.94 34.57
CA MET A 1 -6.93 14.77 33.90
C MET A 1 -6.09 15.26 32.73
N SER A 2 -4.79 15.36 32.97
CA SER A 2 -3.83 15.88 31.98
C SER A 2 -3.61 14.84 30.87
N ARG A 3 -4.02 15.18 29.65
CA ARG A 3 -3.66 14.39 28.46
C ARG A 3 -2.16 14.52 28.25
N LEU A 4 -1.42 13.47 28.54
CA LEU A 4 -0.03 13.30 28.15
C LEU A 4 0.05 13.43 26.62
N HIS A 5 0.52 14.58 26.15
CA HIS A 5 0.83 14.80 24.74
C HIS A 5 2.06 13.95 24.39
N GLY A 6 1.82 12.70 24.02
CA GLY A 6 2.88 11.85 23.47
C GLY A 6 3.47 12.49 22.19
N PRO A 7 4.72 12.19 21.86
CA PRO A 7 5.39 12.78 20.69
C PRO A 7 4.58 12.55 19.42
N ARG A 8 4.19 13.64 18.77
CA ARG A 8 3.25 13.65 17.63
C ARG A 8 3.82 13.01 16.36
N SER A 9 5.15 12.93 16.18
CA SER A 9 5.77 12.40 14.98
C SER A 9 6.11 10.91 15.08
N LEU A 10 5.83 10.14 14.03
CA LEU A 10 6.17 8.72 13.91
C LEU A 10 7.67 8.48 14.17
N ARG A 11 8.54 9.39 13.73
CA ARG A 11 9.99 9.36 13.95
C ARG A 11 10.36 9.29 15.43
N VAL A 12 9.76 10.19 16.22
CA VAL A 12 10.04 10.28 17.66
C VAL A 12 9.51 9.05 18.39
N ARG A 13 8.36 8.53 18.01
CA ARG A 13 7.80 7.30 18.59
C ARG A 13 8.66 6.08 18.29
N LEU A 14 9.10 5.89 17.04
CA LEU A 14 9.98 4.80 16.64
C LEU A 14 11.35 4.92 17.33
N PHE A 15 11.94 6.12 17.34
CA PHE A 15 13.19 6.36 18.03
C PHE A 15 13.10 6.03 19.53
N ILE A 16 12.09 6.55 20.23
CA ILE A 16 11.88 6.29 21.67
C ILE A 16 11.63 4.79 21.91
N GLY A 17 10.80 4.13 21.09
CA GLY A 17 10.53 2.70 21.23
C GLY A 17 11.79 1.86 21.09
N ILE A 18 12.57 2.06 20.04
CA ILE A 18 13.82 1.32 19.79
C ILE A 18 14.87 1.66 20.88
N ALA A 19 15.03 2.94 21.20
CA ALA A 19 15.99 3.37 22.23
C ALA A 19 15.63 2.81 23.62
N ALA A 20 14.35 2.80 23.99
CA ALA A 20 13.88 2.24 25.25
C ALA A 20 14.12 0.72 25.31
N THR A 21 13.82 -0.03 24.24
CA THR A 21 14.06 -1.48 24.19
C THR A 21 15.54 -1.81 24.35
N LEU A 22 16.41 -1.05 23.64
CA LEU A 22 17.87 -1.23 23.73
C LEU A 22 18.40 -0.85 25.11
N ALA A 23 17.91 0.24 25.72
CA ALA A 23 18.28 0.64 27.06
C ALA A 23 17.90 -0.43 28.10
N VAL A 24 16.68 -0.97 28.03
CA VAL A 24 16.24 -2.07 28.90
C VAL A 24 17.10 -3.31 28.73
N SER A 25 17.38 -3.70 27.48
CA SER A 25 18.24 -4.86 27.18
C SER A 25 19.66 -4.66 27.75
N THR A 26 20.23 -3.47 27.61
CA THR A 26 21.55 -3.13 28.18
C THR A 26 21.55 -3.22 29.71
N VAL A 27 20.53 -2.67 30.37
CA VAL A 27 20.41 -2.73 31.83
C VAL A 27 20.27 -4.18 32.33
N VAL A 28 19.47 -4.99 31.66
CA VAL A 28 19.30 -6.42 32.00
C VAL A 28 20.64 -7.16 31.80
N MET A 29 21.32 -6.95 30.69
CA MET A 29 22.62 -7.58 30.42
C MET A 29 23.66 -7.20 31.47
N LEU A 30 23.70 -5.93 31.91
CA LEU A 30 24.58 -5.44 32.97
C LEU A 30 24.26 -6.09 34.31
N ALA A 31 22.97 -6.15 34.68
CA ALA A 31 22.55 -6.76 35.94
C ALA A 31 22.89 -8.26 36.00
N VAL A 32 22.65 -8.98 34.87
CA VAL A 32 22.98 -10.42 34.77
C VAL A 32 24.49 -10.62 34.80
N GLY A 33 25.25 -9.81 34.03
CA GLY A 33 26.71 -9.86 34.01
C GLY A 33 27.31 -9.63 35.42
N ALA A 34 26.88 -8.58 36.12
CA ALA A 34 27.31 -8.31 37.49
C ALA A 34 26.98 -9.45 38.47
N ALA A 35 25.75 -10.01 38.39
CA ALA A 35 25.32 -11.11 39.24
C ALA A 35 26.14 -12.40 38.99
N LEU A 36 26.41 -12.73 37.73
CA LEU A 36 27.22 -13.90 37.37
C LEU A 36 28.67 -13.76 37.84
N THR A 37 29.29 -12.61 37.60
CA THR A 37 30.65 -12.34 38.00
C THR A 37 30.79 -12.39 39.51
N ARG A 38 29.84 -11.81 40.24
CA ARG A 38 29.82 -11.90 41.73
C ARG A 38 29.80 -13.35 42.21
N ARG A 39 28.93 -14.19 41.64
CA ARG A 39 28.87 -15.62 41.99
C ARG A 39 30.15 -16.36 41.67
N SER A 40 30.78 -16.08 40.52
CA SER A 40 32.04 -16.73 40.14
C SER A 40 33.19 -16.37 41.10
N LEU A 41 33.36 -15.09 41.44
CA LEU A 41 34.38 -14.65 42.37
C LEU A 41 34.21 -15.20 43.78
N ASP A 42 32.97 -15.24 44.28
CA ASP A 42 32.67 -15.85 45.60
C ASP A 42 33.02 -17.35 45.60
N HIS A 43 32.78 -18.06 44.49
CA HIS A 43 33.09 -19.49 44.37
C HIS A 43 34.61 -19.72 44.29
N ASP A 44 35.32 -18.93 43.45
CA ASP A 44 36.75 -19.03 43.25
C ASP A 44 37.51 -18.73 44.57
N SER A 45 37.07 -17.70 45.33
CA SER A 45 37.68 -17.33 46.61
C SER A 45 37.50 -18.44 47.65
N ARG A 46 36.34 -19.05 47.76
CA ARG A 46 36.10 -20.22 48.65
C ARG A 46 36.96 -21.42 48.26
N SER A 47 37.04 -21.74 46.98
CA SER A 47 37.79 -22.88 46.46
C SER A 47 39.31 -22.67 46.69
N ALA A 48 39.80 -21.43 46.62
CA ALA A 48 41.21 -21.09 46.90
C ALA A 48 41.52 -21.28 48.38
N LEU A 49 40.67 -20.75 49.31
CA LEU A 49 40.83 -20.94 50.74
C LEU A 49 40.82 -22.43 51.14
N ASP A 50 39.92 -23.22 50.54
CA ASP A 50 39.78 -24.65 50.82
C ASP A 50 41.06 -25.42 50.44
N ARG A 51 41.63 -25.15 49.25
CA ARG A 51 42.90 -25.72 48.81
C ARG A 51 44.10 -25.30 49.69
N GLN A 52 44.12 -24.05 50.14
CA GLN A 52 45.20 -23.56 51.02
C GLN A 52 45.16 -24.26 52.38
N VAL A 53 43.95 -24.39 53.00
CA VAL A 53 43.80 -25.09 54.25
C VAL A 53 44.21 -26.55 54.14
N GLU A 54 43.84 -27.22 53.02
CA GLU A 54 44.23 -28.63 52.79
C GLU A 54 45.73 -28.81 52.71
N LEU A 55 46.43 -27.89 52.03
CA LEU A 55 47.90 -27.88 51.99
C LEU A 55 48.53 -27.65 53.37
N ILE A 56 47.96 -26.73 54.16
CA ILE A 56 48.48 -26.44 55.50
C ILE A 56 48.25 -27.64 56.45
N VAL A 57 47.11 -28.32 56.37
CA VAL A 57 46.81 -29.53 57.11
C VAL A 57 47.83 -30.64 56.79
N ALA A 58 48.11 -30.87 55.49
CA ALA A 58 49.11 -31.85 55.03
C ALA A 58 50.54 -31.52 55.54
N GLN A 59 50.89 -30.22 55.56
CA GLN A 59 52.19 -29.79 56.09
C GLN A 59 52.25 -29.92 57.59
N HIS A 60 51.17 -29.61 58.35
CA HIS A 60 51.10 -29.75 59.79
C HIS A 60 51.18 -31.20 60.25
N ALA A 61 50.58 -32.13 59.50
CA ALA A 61 50.68 -33.57 59.74
C ALA A 61 52.13 -34.10 59.52
N ALA A 62 52.86 -33.52 58.51
CA ALA A 62 54.24 -33.91 58.25
C ALA A 62 55.25 -33.29 59.25
N ASN A 63 54.99 -32.08 59.69
CA ASN A 63 55.87 -31.32 60.62
C ASN A 63 54.98 -30.39 61.47
N PRO A 64 54.68 -30.73 62.75
CA PRO A 64 53.75 -29.97 63.55
C PRO A 64 54.20 -28.51 63.71
N LEU A 65 53.30 -27.61 63.27
CA LEU A 65 53.51 -26.16 63.42
C LEU A 65 53.32 -25.79 64.89
N PRO A 66 54.25 -25.00 65.52
CA PRO A 66 54.09 -24.61 66.89
C PRO A 66 52.83 -23.75 67.10
N ALA A 67 52.11 -24.01 68.18
CA ALA A 67 50.94 -23.20 68.58
C ALA A 67 51.39 -21.78 68.92
N GLY A 68 50.95 -20.79 68.18
CA GLY A 68 51.32 -19.38 68.31
C GLY A 68 51.67 -18.66 67.02
N GLU A 69 52.16 -17.41 67.08
CA GLU A 69 52.58 -16.64 65.91
C GLU A 69 53.79 -17.30 65.19
N THR A 70 53.49 -18.06 64.16
CA THR A 70 54.48 -18.68 63.29
C THR A 70 54.89 -17.74 62.19
N THR A 71 56.04 -18.01 61.51
CA THR A 71 56.47 -17.28 60.30
C THR A 71 55.40 -17.35 59.21
N LEU A 72 54.68 -18.49 59.12
CA LEU A 72 53.55 -18.70 58.22
C LEU A 72 52.34 -17.84 58.61
N GLY A 73 52.03 -17.72 59.91
CA GLY A 73 50.96 -16.86 60.39
C GLY A 73 51.22 -15.38 60.11
N ARG A 74 52.48 -14.90 60.21
CA ARG A 74 52.89 -13.55 59.83
C ARG A 74 52.83 -13.30 58.33
N PHE A 75 53.19 -14.26 57.51
CA PHE A 75 53.07 -14.19 56.06
C PHE A 75 51.61 -14.11 55.63
N LEU A 76 50.74 -14.97 56.19
CA LEU A 76 49.31 -14.95 55.91
C LEU A 76 48.65 -13.65 56.42
N ALA A 77 49.12 -13.10 57.55
CA ALA A 77 48.63 -11.81 58.03
C ALA A 77 48.97 -10.65 57.10
N THR A 78 50.07 -10.74 56.34
CA THR A 78 50.47 -9.76 55.28
C THR A 78 49.52 -9.86 54.11
N GLU A 79 48.99 -11.03 53.77
CA GLU A 79 48.00 -11.28 52.73
C GLU A 79 46.56 -11.08 53.26
N GLN A 80 46.36 -10.51 54.44
CA GLN A 80 45.03 -10.36 55.12
C GLN A 80 44.36 -11.70 55.40
N GLU A 81 45.14 -12.74 55.51
CA GLU A 81 44.71 -14.07 55.93
C GLU A 81 45.18 -14.31 57.35
N SER A 82 44.36 -14.94 58.15
CA SER A 82 44.68 -15.30 59.53
C SER A 82 44.59 -16.81 59.70
N LEU A 83 45.69 -17.45 60.00
CA LEU A 83 45.74 -18.86 60.35
C LEU A 83 45.58 -19.03 61.84
N ALA A 84 44.59 -19.84 62.23
CA ALA A 84 44.39 -20.25 63.63
C ALA A 84 44.49 -21.78 63.72
N ILE A 85 45.42 -22.27 64.55
CA ILE A 85 45.51 -23.66 64.94
C ILE A 85 44.87 -23.76 66.36
N LEU A 86 43.74 -24.39 66.40
CA LEU A 86 42.88 -24.38 67.58
C LEU A 86 42.58 -25.82 68.02
N THR A 87 42.32 -25.99 69.30
CA THR A 87 41.71 -27.26 69.75
C THR A 87 40.29 -27.37 69.16
N PRO A 88 39.74 -28.59 68.96
CA PRO A 88 38.40 -28.76 68.44
C PRO A 88 37.34 -27.97 69.18
N ALA A 89 37.46 -27.87 70.50
CA ALA A 89 36.52 -27.10 71.37
C ALA A 89 36.65 -25.56 71.12
N GLN A 90 37.83 -25.04 70.86
CA GLN A 90 38.05 -23.63 70.54
C GLN A 90 37.55 -23.30 69.12
N ALA A 91 37.74 -24.20 68.19
CA ALA A 91 37.22 -24.04 66.81
C ALA A 91 35.69 -24.03 66.81
N GLU A 92 35.06 -24.88 67.66
CA GLU A 92 33.60 -24.88 67.79
C GLU A 92 33.05 -23.60 68.43
N ALA A 93 33.81 -22.94 69.30
CA ALA A 93 33.46 -21.66 69.91
C ALA A 93 33.57 -20.49 68.93
N LEU A 94 34.51 -20.59 68.00
CA LEU A 94 34.75 -19.56 66.96
C LEU A 94 33.77 -19.64 65.79
N LEU A 95 33.39 -20.84 65.37
CA LEU A 95 32.59 -21.08 64.20
C LEU A 95 31.09 -21.05 64.53
N PRO A 96 30.19 -20.67 63.56
CA PRO A 96 28.77 -20.78 63.70
C PRO A 96 28.33 -22.23 64.07
N ALA A 97 27.29 -22.40 64.87
CA ALA A 97 26.83 -23.68 65.38
C ALA A 97 26.56 -24.76 64.30
N LYS A 98 26.20 -24.34 63.08
CA LYS A 98 26.05 -25.23 61.92
C LYS A 98 27.41 -25.72 61.41
N ALA A 99 28.38 -24.82 61.23
CA ALA A 99 29.70 -25.13 60.79
C ALA A 99 30.51 -25.96 61.78
N ALA A 100 30.33 -25.73 63.09
CA ALA A 100 30.91 -26.53 64.16
C ALA A 100 30.43 -27.99 64.07
N ARG A 101 29.14 -28.22 63.79
CA ARG A 101 28.58 -29.56 63.58
C ARG A 101 29.12 -30.24 62.32
N GLU A 102 29.26 -29.48 61.20
CA GLU A 102 29.82 -29.96 59.92
C GLU A 102 31.31 -30.35 60.13
N LEU A 103 32.10 -29.51 60.78
CA LEU A 103 33.50 -29.81 61.09
C LEU A 103 33.65 -31.11 61.88
N ARG A 104 32.78 -31.33 62.85
CA ARG A 104 32.78 -32.53 63.69
C ARG A 104 32.36 -33.81 62.94
N SER A 105 31.40 -33.70 62.07
CA SER A 105 30.84 -34.84 61.31
C SER A 105 31.64 -35.24 60.08
N SER A 106 32.15 -34.24 59.32
CA SER A 106 32.82 -34.44 58.04
C SER A 106 34.31 -34.10 58.05
N GLY A 107 34.85 -33.59 59.18
CA GLY A 107 36.21 -33.11 59.29
C GLY A 107 36.51 -31.81 58.53
N ARG A 108 35.49 -31.21 57.95
CA ARG A 108 35.63 -29.96 57.16
C ARG A 108 34.43 -29.03 57.38
N ALA A 109 34.66 -27.73 57.32
CA ALA A 109 33.62 -26.73 57.26
C ALA A 109 34.13 -25.48 56.55
N ASP A 110 33.31 -24.85 55.77
CA ASP A 110 33.60 -23.57 55.08
C ASP A 110 32.38 -22.66 55.14
N GLY A 111 32.61 -21.35 55.05
CA GLY A 111 31.53 -20.39 55.14
C GLY A 111 32.00 -18.99 55.45
N THR A 112 31.07 -18.21 56.06
CA THR A 112 31.36 -16.87 56.54
C THR A 112 31.12 -16.80 58.03
N VAL A 113 31.96 -16.09 58.76
CA VAL A 113 31.83 -15.83 60.21
C VAL A 113 32.07 -14.36 60.51
N ASP A 114 31.32 -13.80 61.46
CA ASP A 114 31.60 -12.44 61.96
C ASP A 114 32.53 -12.53 63.16
N VAL A 115 33.66 -11.92 63.00
CA VAL A 115 34.63 -11.87 64.10
C VAL A 115 34.83 -10.39 64.49
N ARG A 116 34.32 -10.01 65.69
CA ARG A 116 34.38 -8.64 66.23
C ARG A 116 33.72 -7.58 65.34
N GLY A 117 32.66 -7.91 64.62
CA GLY A 117 31.94 -6.99 63.75
C GLY A 117 32.50 -6.88 62.33
N GLU A 118 33.47 -7.72 62.00
CA GLU A 118 33.99 -7.82 60.62
C GLU A 118 33.67 -9.20 60.02
N PRO A 119 33.18 -9.24 58.80
CA PRO A 119 32.87 -10.48 58.11
C PRO A 119 34.15 -11.12 57.54
N PHE A 120 34.38 -12.38 57.89
CA PHE A 120 35.45 -13.22 57.34
C PHE A 120 34.90 -14.42 56.62
N MET A 121 35.48 -14.78 55.52
CA MET A 121 35.39 -16.12 54.94
C MET A 121 36.31 -17.04 55.68
N TYR A 122 35.88 -18.23 56.00
CA TYR A 122 36.70 -19.25 56.67
C TYR A 122 36.64 -20.57 55.91
N ALA A 123 37.74 -21.29 55.99
CA ALA A 123 37.82 -22.71 55.68
C ALA A 123 38.48 -23.42 56.88
N ALA A 124 37.84 -24.44 57.39
CA ALA A 124 38.32 -25.20 58.59
C ALA A 124 38.45 -26.68 58.24
N ARG A 125 39.55 -27.30 58.74
CA ARG A 125 39.83 -28.75 58.60
C ARG A 125 40.28 -29.31 59.93
N LEU A 126 39.85 -30.52 60.21
CA LEU A 126 40.36 -31.27 61.38
C LEU A 126 41.62 -32.04 60.96
N GLY A 127 42.75 -31.83 61.69
CA GLY A 127 43.97 -32.61 61.59
C GLY A 127 44.09 -33.58 62.75
N ASP A 128 45.30 -34.16 62.95
CA ASP A 128 45.63 -35.13 64.03
C ASP A 128 45.56 -34.54 65.41
N GLY A 129 44.35 -34.20 65.91
CA GLY A 129 44.08 -33.62 67.22
C GLY A 129 43.80 -32.13 67.29
N ASP A 130 44.07 -31.36 66.19
CA ASP A 130 43.86 -29.92 66.13
C ASP A 130 42.93 -29.57 65.00
N ALA A 131 42.25 -28.41 65.08
CA ALA A 131 41.46 -27.81 64.05
C ALA A 131 42.24 -26.62 63.42
N ILE A 132 42.51 -26.71 62.15
CA ILE A 132 43.19 -25.65 61.36
C ILE A 132 42.09 -24.82 60.68
N VAL A 133 42.04 -23.53 61.07
CA VAL A 133 41.08 -22.54 60.53
C VAL A 133 41.81 -21.42 59.85
N LEU A 134 41.54 -21.25 58.54
CA LEU A 134 42.04 -20.13 57.77
C LEU A 134 40.92 -19.12 57.61
N LEU A 135 41.17 -17.86 57.92
CA LEU A 135 40.22 -16.76 57.87
C LEU A 135 40.75 -15.71 56.87
N ARG A 136 39.91 -15.26 55.98
CA ARG A 136 40.21 -14.15 55.03
C ARG A 136 39.17 -13.05 55.18
N SER A 137 39.61 -11.82 55.38
CA SER A 137 38.70 -10.68 55.47
C SER A 137 37.98 -10.43 54.14
N THR A 138 36.70 -10.21 54.19
CA THR A 138 35.91 -9.85 53.04
C THR A 138 35.84 -8.34 52.79
N ARG A 139 36.45 -7.53 53.67
CA ARG A 139 36.35 -6.06 53.67
C ARG A 139 37.06 -5.42 52.44
N ASN A 140 38.16 -5.98 51.95
CA ASN A 140 38.87 -5.46 50.80
C ASN A 140 38.41 -6.04 49.47
N GLN A 141 37.52 -7.01 49.48
CA GLN A 141 36.96 -7.58 48.27
C GLN A 141 36.09 -6.57 47.49
N SER A 142 35.65 -5.49 48.17
CA SER A 142 34.89 -4.39 47.52
C SER A 142 35.74 -3.49 46.66
N ASP A 143 37.05 -3.36 46.91
CA ASP A 143 37.92 -2.45 46.12
C ASP A 143 38.37 -3.09 44.79
N ASP A 144 38.47 -4.39 44.70
CA ASP A 144 38.80 -5.13 43.47
C ASP A 144 37.68 -5.06 42.38
N TRP A 145 36.51 -4.62 42.77
CA TRP A 145 35.37 -4.49 41.85
C TRP A 145 35.35 -3.18 41.05
N GLN A 146 35.99 -2.14 41.57
CA GLN A 146 35.92 -0.80 40.93
C GLN A 146 36.37 -0.83 39.48
N PRO A 147 37.53 -1.42 39.08
CA PRO A 147 37.94 -1.46 37.67
C PRO A 147 36.95 -2.22 36.79
N PHE A 148 36.39 -3.30 37.30
CA PHE A 148 35.39 -4.08 36.56
C PHE A 148 34.09 -3.31 36.36
N LEU A 149 33.57 -2.65 37.40
CA LEU A 149 32.40 -1.80 37.30
C LEU A 149 32.58 -0.65 36.36
N VAL A 150 33.78 0.00 36.36
CA VAL A 150 34.12 1.06 35.39
C VAL A 150 34.17 0.52 33.97
N GLY A 151 34.78 -0.65 33.75
CA GLY A 151 34.79 -1.30 32.43
C GLY A 151 33.40 -1.63 31.93
N LEU A 152 32.56 -2.15 32.83
CA LEU A 152 31.15 -2.48 32.52
C LEU A 152 30.32 -1.23 32.19
N ALA A 153 30.51 -0.14 32.94
CA ALA A 153 29.85 1.15 32.70
C ALA A 153 30.27 1.77 31.37
N LEU A 154 31.59 1.71 31.03
CA LEU A 154 32.05 2.17 29.73
C LEU A 154 31.50 1.35 28.57
N ALA A 155 31.46 0.02 28.68
CA ALA A 155 30.86 -0.86 27.67
C ALA A 155 29.37 -0.55 27.48
N ALA A 156 28.65 -0.31 28.57
CA ALA A 156 27.25 0.10 28.55
C ALA A 156 27.05 1.44 27.85
N LEU A 157 27.87 2.42 28.15
CA LEU A 157 27.81 3.74 27.51
C LEU A 157 28.04 3.65 26.01
N ILE A 158 29.09 2.91 25.59
CA ILE A 158 29.39 2.70 24.16
C ILE A 158 28.20 1.99 23.48
N GLY A 159 27.67 0.93 24.09
CA GLY A 159 26.50 0.21 23.60
C GLY A 159 25.27 1.11 23.46
N ALA A 160 25.00 1.96 24.43
CA ALA A 160 23.89 2.91 24.41
C ALA A 160 24.04 3.96 23.28
N VAL A 161 25.25 4.48 23.08
CA VAL A 161 25.52 5.44 21.97
C VAL A 161 25.34 4.77 20.61
N LEU A 162 25.89 3.57 20.41
CA LEU A 162 25.72 2.82 19.15
C LEU A 162 24.23 2.51 18.90
N ALA A 163 23.52 2.07 19.94
CA ALA A 163 22.08 1.82 19.86
C ALA A 163 21.28 3.06 19.49
N ALA A 164 21.59 4.22 20.05
CA ALA A 164 20.98 5.49 19.72
C ALA A 164 21.22 5.90 18.25
N ILE A 165 22.44 5.72 17.76
CA ILE A 165 22.79 5.99 16.35
C ILE A 165 21.98 5.09 15.42
N VAL A 166 21.94 3.78 15.66
CA VAL A 166 21.17 2.82 14.86
C VAL A 166 19.70 3.15 14.88
N ALA A 167 19.13 3.43 16.06
CA ALA A 167 17.73 3.84 16.21
C ALA A 167 17.42 5.13 15.42
N PHE A 168 18.31 6.10 15.46
CA PHE A 168 18.18 7.35 14.70
C PHE A 168 18.21 7.10 13.17
N LEU A 169 19.16 6.30 12.70
CA LEU A 169 19.27 5.98 11.27
C LEU A 169 18.05 5.21 10.76
N LEU A 170 17.57 4.20 11.51
CA LEU A 170 16.38 3.43 11.18
C LEU A 170 15.13 4.32 11.18
N ALA A 171 14.95 5.14 12.21
CA ALA A 171 13.81 6.06 12.27
C ALA A 171 13.82 7.06 11.09
N ARG A 172 15.02 7.50 10.67
CA ARG A 172 15.16 8.38 9.50
C ARG A 172 14.89 7.64 8.19
N ALA A 173 15.36 6.41 8.04
CA ALA A 173 15.23 5.61 6.82
C ALA A 173 13.76 5.20 6.55
N VAL A 174 12.98 4.93 7.59
CA VAL A 174 11.58 4.49 7.45
C VAL A 174 10.59 5.65 7.55
N ALA A 175 10.72 6.50 8.57
CA ALA A 175 9.71 7.52 8.83
C ALA A 175 9.68 8.66 7.80
N ARG A 176 10.83 9.00 7.17
CA ARG A 176 10.87 10.08 6.16
C ARG A 176 10.07 9.74 4.90
N PRO A 177 10.30 8.59 4.23
CA PRO A 177 9.52 8.22 3.05
C PRO A 177 8.02 8.14 3.36
N VAL A 178 7.65 7.49 4.47
CA VAL A 178 6.22 7.37 4.86
C VAL A 178 5.57 8.75 5.08
N THR A 179 6.25 9.68 5.74
CA THR A 179 5.71 11.04 5.92
C THR A 179 5.60 11.82 4.61
N ARG A 180 6.53 11.61 3.65
CA ARG A 180 6.42 12.21 2.31
C ARG A 180 5.20 11.71 1.56
N VAL A 181 4.97 10.38 1.55
CA VAL A 181 3.77 9.80 0.93
C VAL A 181 2.49 10.33 1.57
N ALA A 182 2.44 10.40 2.91
CA ALA A 182 1.28 10.93 3.63
C ALA A 182 1.01 12.41 3.31
N GLU A 183 2.05 13.22 3.16
CA GLU A 183 1.93 14.64 2.81
C GLU A 183 1.53 14.83 1.35
N ALA A 184 2.13 14.07 0.43
CA ALA A 184 1.76 14.06 -0.98
C ALA A 184 0.30 13.60 -1.17
N SER A 185 -0.13 12.55 -0.44
CA SER A 185 -1.53 12.10 -0.46
C SER A 185 -2.51 13.16 0.05
N ARG A 186 -2.13 13.94 1.08
CA ARG A 186 -2.97 15.04 1.56
C ARG A 186 -3.08 16.16 0.53
N ARG A 187 -1.95 16.57 -0.09
CA ARG A 187 -1.95 17.58 -1.16
C ARG A 187 -2.78 17.15 -2.35
N LEU A 188 -2.67 15.87 -2.75
CA LEU A 188 -3.48 15.29 -3.81
C LEU A 188 -4.98 15.34 -3.46
N ALA A 189 -5.36 15.04 -2.22
CA ALA A 189 -6.75 15.14 -1.74
C ALA A 189 -7.28 16.59 -1.68
N GLU A 190 -6.39 17.56 -1.51
CA GLU A 190 -6.71 19.00 -1.55
C GLU A 190 -6.79 19.53 -3.01
N GLY A 191 -6.57 18.67 -4.01
CA GLY A 191 -6.63 19.01 -5.44
C GLY A 191 -5.35 19.62 -5.99
N GLU A 192 -4.25 19.53 -5.25
CA GLU A 192 -2.93 19.92 -5.73
C GLU A 192 -2.27 18.78 -6.52
N SER A 193 -1.32 19.13 -7.39
CA SER A 193 -0.48 18.20 -8.10
C SER A 193 0.87 18.05 -7.37
N PRO A 194 1.04 17.05 -6.49
CA PRO A 194 2.32 16.85 -5.83
C PRO A 194 3.36 16.35 -6.84
N ASP A 195 4.63 16.74 -6.63
CA ASP A 195 5.74 16.20 -7.40
C ASP A 195 5.86 14.67 -7.23
N GLU A 196 6.45 14.01 -8.22
CA GLU A 196 6.73 12.57 -8.13
C GLU A 196 7.57 12.23 -6.90
N LEU A 197 7.12 11.20 -6.17
CA LEU A 197 7.86 10.70 -5.03
C LEU A 197 9.07 9.89 -5.50
N PRO A 198 10.26 10.11 -4.90
CA PRO A 198 11.45 9.33 -5.25
C PRO A 198 11.26 7.86 -4.86
N ILE A 199 11.62 6.95 -5.79
CA ILE A 199 11.53 5.50 -5.62
C ILE A 199 12.81 5.01 -4.91
N GLU A 200 12.90 5.30 -3.60
CA GLU A 200 14.09 5.03 -2.78
C GLU A 200 13.74 4.21 -1.53
N GLY A 201 14.74 3.53 -0.94
CA GLY A 201 14.60 2.79 0.31
C GLY A 201 14.36 1.30 0.15
N SER A 202 13.67 0.68 1.11
CA SER A 202 13.34 -0.76 1.08
C SER A 202 12.41 -1.10 -0.10
N THR A 203 12.29 -2.38 -0.41
CA THR A 203 11.41 -2.85 -1.49
C THR A 203 9.96 -2.39 -1.29
N GLU A 204 9.46 -2.45 -0.06
CA GLU A 204 8.10 -2.04 0.30
C GLU A 204 7.88 -0.54 0.13
N LEU A 205 8.88 0.27 0.51
CA LEU A 205 8.82 1.73 0.35
C LEU A 205 8.89 2.16 -1.13
N ARG A 206 9.72 1.47 -1.92
CA ARG A 206 9.77 1.69 -3.38
C ARG A 206 8.44 1.35 -4.05
N GLN A 207 7.83 0.20 -3.69
CA GLN A 207 6.52 -0.19 -4.19
C GLN A 207 5.43 0.82 -3.79
N LEU A 208 5.46 1.30 -2.54
CA LEU A 208 4.52 2.31 -2.07
C LEU A 208 4.64 3.63 -2.84
N SER A 209 5.88 4.11 -3.07
CA SER A 209 6.11 5.34 -3.84
C SER A 209 5.69 5.17 -5.31
N ALA A 210 6.01 4.03 -5.93
CA ALA A 210 5.62 3.73 -7.31
C ALA A 210 4.09 3.68 -7.46
N ALA A 211 3.40 2.95 -6.58
CA ALA A 211 1.94 2.86 -6.61
C ALA A 211 1.26 4.23 -6.36
N PHE A 212 1.83 5.06 -5.49
CA PHE A 212 1.33 6.42 -5.29
C PHE A 212 1.52 7.28 -6.55
N ASN A 213 2.69 7.23 -7.20
CA ASN A 213 2.95 7.99 -8.41
C ASN A 213 2.00 7.58 -9.54
N GLU A 214 1.80 6.26 -9.74
CA GLU A 214 0.86 5.71 -10.72
C GLU A 214 -0.58 6.20 -10.46
N LEU A 215 -1.05 6.11 -9.21
CA LEU A 215 -2.38 6.61 -8.82
C LEU A 215 -2.51 8.12 -9.03
N SER A 216 -1.47 8.89 -8.71
CA SER A 216 -1.45 10.35 -8.89
C SER A 216 -1.55 10.71 -10.37
N GLU A 217 -0.80 10.02 -11.23
CA GLU A 217 -0.83 10.23 -12.68
C GLU A 217 -2.18 9.85 -13.28
N GLU A 218 -2.77 8.73 -12.87
CA GLU A 218 -4.10 8.31 -13.32
C GLU A 218 -5.17 9.32 -12.91
N LEU A 219 -5.12 9.84 -11.68
CA LEU A 219 -6.05 10.85 -11.21
C LEU A 219 -5.92 12.17 -12.00
N HIS A 220 -4.68 12.60 -12.30
CA HIS A 220 -4.44 13.80 -13.13
C HIS A 220 -4.99 13.63 -14.52
N ARG A 221 -4.70 12.51 -15.19
CA ARG A 221 -5.25 12.22 -16.53
C ARG A 221 -6.78 12.25 -16.53
N ALA A 222 -7.41 11.67 -15.48
CA ALA A 222 -8.87 11.68 -15.34
C ALA A 222 -9.42 13.11 -15.15
N GLN A 223 -8.76 13.95 -14.33
CA GLN A 223 -9.17 15.34 -14.11
C GLN A 223 -8.99 16.21 -15.34
N ASP A 224 -7.88 16.04 -16.08
CA ASP A 224 -7.63 16.80 -17.30
C ASP A 224 -8.63 16.41 -18.39
N ALA A 225 -8.95 15.12 -18.53
CA ALA A 225 -10.00 14.65 -19.42
C ALA A 225 -11.38 15.20 -19.04
N GLU A 226 -11.70 15.32 -17.74
CA GLU A 226 -12.94 15.92 -17.28
C GLU A 226 -13.00 17.42 -17.56
N ARG A 227 -11.90 18.16 -17.33
CA ARG A 227 -11.82 19.61 -17.65
C ARG A 227 -11.97 19.85 -19.14
N ALA A 228 -11.24 19.09 -19.97
CA ALA A 228 -11.35 19.17 -21.42
C ALA A 228 -12.79 18.91 -21.88
N PHE A 229 -13.44 17.88 -21.33
CA PHE A 229 -14.84 17.58 -21.61
C PHE A 229 -15.79 18.74 -21.28
N LEU A 230 -15.66 19.34 -20.08
CA LEU A 230 -16.51 20.49 -19.67
C LEU A 230 -16.31 21.72 -20.56
N LEU A 231 -15.07 21.97 -20.99
CA LEU A 231 -14.76 23.03 -21.93
C LEU A 231 -15.40 22.78 -23.30
N SER A 232 -15.26 21.56 -23.87
CA SER A 232 -15.87 21.22 -25.14
C SER A 232 -17.41 21.31 -25.09
N VAL A 233 -18.03 20.79 -24.02
CA VAL A 233 -19.49 20.94 -23.81
C VAL A 233 -19.90 22.40 -23.80
N SER A 234 -19.15 23.27 -23.10
CA SER A 234 -19.44 24.70 -23.04
C SER A 234 -19.37 25.37 -24.40
N HIS A 235 -18.38 25.00 -25.21
CA HIS A 235 -18.24 25.48 -26.58
C HIS A 235 -19.41 25.03 -27.46
N GLU A 236 -19.76 23.72 -27.37
CA GLU A 236 -20.81 23.12 -28.17
C GLU A 236 -22.22 23.63 -27.84
N LEU A 237 -22.46 24.03 -26.61
CA LEU A 237 -23.71 24.69 -26.21
C LEU A 237 -23.76 26.17 -26.63
N LYS A 238 -22.62 26.87 -26.60
CA LYS A 238 -22.56 28.31 -26.89
C LYS A 238 -22.80 28.61 -28.37
N THR A 239 -22.29 27.80 -29.28
CA THR A 239 -22.39 28.01 -30.74
C THR A 239 -23.85 28.05 -31.22
N PRO A 240 -24.68 26.99 -31.03
CA PRO A 240 -26.08 27.02 -31.44
C PRO A 240 -26.90 28.08 -30.70
N LEU A 241 -26.62 28.31 -29.39
CA LEU A 241 -27.29 29.34 -28.65
C LEU A 241 -27.02 30.77 -29.21
N THR A 242 -25.77 31.00 -29.66
CA THR A 242 -25.42 32.29 -30.30
C THR A 242 -26.12 32.43 -31.65
N ALA A 243 -26.23 31.35 -32.43
CA ALA A 243 -26.95 31.37 -33.71
C ALA A 243 -28.45 31.62 -33.49
N ILE A 244 -29.10 30.94 -32.55
CA ILE A 244 -30.50 31.14 -32.18
C ILE A 244 -30.72 32.61 -31.77
N ARG A 245 -29.90 33.14 -30.88
CA ARG A 245 -30.02 34.53 -30.41
C ARG A 245 -29.83 35.52 -31.55
N GLY A 246 -28.80 35.37 -32.39
CA GLY A 246 -28.50 36.28 -33.48
C GLY A 246 -29.63 36.30 -34.55
N HIS A 247 -30.24 35.13 -34.86
CA HIS A 247 -31.38 35.09 -35.78
C HIS A 247 -32.65 35.65 -35.16
N ALA A 248 -32.88 35.46 -33.84
CA ALA A 248 -34.00 36.03 -33.14
C ALA A 248 -33.88 37.60 -33.05
N GLU A 249 -32.71 38.13 -32.76
CA GLU A 249 -32.42 39.57 -32.80
C GLU A 249 -32.57 40.14 -34.21
N GLY A 250 -32.01 39.46 -35.23
CA GLY A 250 -32.16 39.90 -36.61
C GLY A 250 -33.60 39.85 -37.12
N LEU A 251 -34.41 38.92 -36.64
CA LEU A 251 -35.86 38.87 -36.91
C LEU A 251 -36.56 40.07 -36.27
N ALA A 252 -36.27 40.36 -34.98
CA ALA A 252 -36.87 41.48 -34.29
C ALA A 252 -36.53 42.83 -34.90
N ASP A 253 -35.31 43.01 -35.45
CA ASP A 253 -34.83 44.18 -36.11
C ASP A 253 -35.28 44.26 -37.61
N GLY A 254 -35.96 43.24 -38.12
CA GLY A 254 -36.43 43.19 -39.51
C GLY A 254 -35.31 42.98 -40.56
N VAL A 255 -34.13 42.59 -40.14
CA VAL A 255 -32.93 42.40 -41.00
C VAL A 255 -32.89 41.01 -41.62
N VAL A 256 -33.51 39.99 -40.97
CA VAL A 256 -33.57 38.61 -41.45
C VAL A 256 -35.03 38.26 -41.77
N ALA A 257 -35.23 37.57 -42.90
CA ALA A 257 -36.57 37.06 -43.27
C ALA A 257 -37.09 36.06 -42.26
N SER A 258 -38.37 36.13 -41.95
CA SER A 258 -39.04 35.30 -40.92
C SER A 258 -38.82 33.80 -41.13
N ASP A 259 -39.01 33.34 -42.37
CA ASP A 259 -38.93 31.91 -42.72
C ASP A 259 -37.48 31.41 -42.51
N ARG A 260 -36.47 32.16 -42.93
CA ARG A 260 -35.07 31.82 -42.79
C ARG A 260 -34.61 31.85 -41.32
N ALA A 261 -35.10 32.82 -40.54
CA ALA A 261 -34.79 32.87 -39.11
C ALA A 261 -35.43 31.70 -38.37
N GLY A 262 -36.69 31.35 -38.72
CA GLY A 262 -37.40 30.21 -38.15
C GLY A 262 -36.70 28.89 -38.39
N GLU A 263 -36.31 28.62 -39.65
CA GLU A 263 -35.62 27.38 -40.01
C GLU A 263 -34.26 27.23 -39.28
N VAL A 264 -33.49 28.32 -39.10
CA VAL A 264 -32.22 28.24 -38.41
C VAL A 264 -32.44 28.04 -36.90
N ILE A 265 -33.38 28.76 -36.29
CA ILE A 265 -33.67 28.64 -34.88
C ILE A 265 -34.15 27.20 -34.55
N GLU A 266 -35.04 26.66 -35.35
CA GLU A 266 -35.58 25.29 -35.18
C GLU A 266 -34.46 24.24 -35.32
N ARG A 267 -33.63 24.32 -36.33
CA ARG A 267 -32.51 23.42 -36.53
C ARG A 267 -31.52 23.45 -35.40
N GLU A 268 -31.13 24.62 -34.92
CA GLU A 268 -30.18 24.76 -33.81
C GLU A 268 -30.81 24.36 -32.46
N ALA A 269 -32.12 24.57 -32.26
CA ALA A 269 -32.84 24.09 -31.08
C ALA A 269 -32.86 22.54 -31.05
N HIS A 270 -33.15 21.88 -32.16
CA HIS A 270 -33.09 20.43 -32.26
C HIS A 270 -31.66 19.89 -32.07
N ARG A 271 -30.64 20.62 -32.52
CA ARG A 271 -29.25 20.26 -32.24
C ARG A 271 -28.93 20.32 -30.75
N LEU A 272 -29.34 21.37 -30.05
CA LEU A 272 -29.19 21.51 -28.59
C LEU A 272 -29.91 20.40 -27.83
N GLU A 273 -31.14 20.07 -28.25
CA GLU A 273 -31.90 18.99 -27.62
C GLU A 273 -31.19 17.63 -27.72
N ARG A 274 -30.62 17.30 -28.89
CA ARG A 274 -29.82 16.09 -29.08
C ARG A 274 -28.56 16.11 -28.19
N LEU A 275 -27.82 17.23 -28.16
CA LEU A 275 -26.61 17.36 -27.34
C LEU A 275 -26.92 17.16 -25.85
N ILE A 276 -28.02 17.74 -25.33
CA ILE A 276 -28.44 17.57 -23.94
C ILE A 276 -28.79 16.09 -23.68
N ARG A 277 -29.49 15.42 -24.59
CA ARG A 277 -29.83 14.01 -24.49
C ARG A 277 -28.59 13.13 -24.42
N ASP A 278 -27.63 13.36 -25.31
CA ASP A 278 -26.33 12.62 -25.36
C ASP A 278 -25.53 12.82 -24.07
N LEU A 279 -25.52 14.04 -23.52
CA LEU A 279 -24.88 14.36 -22.23
C LEU A 279 -25.53 13.62 -21.07
N LEU A 280 -26.87 13.57 -21.04
CA LEU A 280 -27.60 12.85 -19.99
C LEU A 280 -27.37 11.34 -20.07
N ASP A 281 -27.33 10.79 -21.29
CA ASP A 281 -27.02 9.38 -21.49
C ASP A 281 -25.60 9.04 -21.06
N LEU A 282 -24.63 9.85 -21.43
CA LEU A 282 -23.23 9.69 -20.98
C LEU A 282 -23.10 9.79 -19.45
N ALA A 283 -23.82 10.74 -18.82
CA ALA A 283 -23.83 10.88 -17.37
C ALA A 283 -24.45 9.68 -16.65
N ARG A 284 -25.46 9.05 -17.26
CA ARG A 284 -26.09 7.81 -16.75
C ARG A 284 -25.14 6.63 -16.87
N LEU A 285 -24.46 6.47 -18.02
CA LEU A 285 -23.52 5.38 -18.29
C LEU A 285 -22.34 5.38 -17.29
N ARG A 286 -21.86 6.56 -16.86
CA ARG A 286 -20.75 6.69 -15.89
C ARG A 286 -21.10 6.34 -14.44
N ARG A 287 -22.36 6.19 -14.10
CA ARG A 287 -22.75 5.77 -12.73
C ARG A 287 -22.38 4.30 -12.53
N ARG A 288 -21.68 3.98 -11.43
CA ARG A 288 -21.28 2.61 -11.03
C ARG A 288 -22.41 1.56 -10.98
N LYS A 289 -23.65 1.95 -11.18
CA LYS A 289 -24.86 1.11 -11.22
C LYS A 289 -25.62 1.31 -12.54
N PHE A 290 -24.89 1.36 -13.65
CA PHE A 290 -25.56 1.27 -14.93
C PHE A 290 -25.92 -0.20 -15.15
N ASP A 291 -27.17 -0.54 -14.87
CA ASP A 291 -27.67 -1.91 -15.02
C ASP A 291 -27.87 -2.21 -16.52
N VAL A 292 -27.11 -3.18 -17.01
CA VAL A 292 -27.24 -3.76 -18.34
C VAL A 292 -27.87 -5.14 -18.18
N SER A 293 -28.96 -5.39 -18.87
CA SER A 293 -29.65 -6.70 -18.84
C SER A 293 -29.02 -7.61 -19.90
N LEU A 294 -27.92 -8.28 -19.57
CA LEU A 294 -27.25 -9.20 -20.49
C LEU A 294 -28.05 -10.47 -20.66
N MET A 295 -28.49 -10.74 -21.90
CA MET A 295 -29.21 -11.95 -22.28
C MET A 295 -28.84 -12.37 -23.71
N ALA A 296 -29.14 -13.61 -24.07
CA ALA A 296 -29.01 -14.04 -25.46
C ALA A 296 -29.92 -13.18 -26.33
N THR A 297 -29.38 -12.43 -27.24
CA THR A 297 -30.05 -11.41 -28.06
C THR A 297 -29.83 -11.72 -29.53
N ASP A 298 -30.88 -11.62 -30.30
CA ASP A 298 -30.86 -11.68 -31.78
C ASP A 298 -30.45 -10.31 -32.34
N LEU A 299 -29.19 -10.19 -32.79
CA LEU A 299 -28.67 -8.97 -33.39
C LEU A 299 -29.31 -8.65 -34.75
N GLY A 300 -29.86 -9.66 -35.42
CA GLY A 300 -30.63 -9.45 -36.67
C GLY A 300 -31.91 -8.69 -36.40
N GLU A 301 -32.66 -9.00 -35.30
CA GLU A 301 -33.84 -8.23 -34.90
C GLU A 301 -33.47 -6.79 -34.55
N VAL A 302 -32.38 -6.58 -33.78
CA VAL A 302 -31.84 -5.23 -33.44
C VAL A 302 -31.51 -4.45 -34.72
N ALA A 303 -30.85 -5.07 -35.68
CA ALA A 303 -30.51 -4.44 -36.96
C ALA A 303 -31.73 -4.08 -37.81
N ASN A 304 -32.75 -4.95 -37.86
CA ASN A 304 -34.05 -4.67 -38.49
C ASN A 304 -34.75 -3.46 -37.87
N GLU A 305 -34.77 -3.36 -36.54
CA GLU A 305 -35.35 -2.24 -35.82
C GLU A 305 -34.58 -0.92 -36.10
N ALA A 306 -33.27 -0.97 -36.10
CA ALA A 306 -32.44 0.18 -36.45
C ALA A 306 -32.70 0.63 -37.89
N MET A 307 -32.75 -0.30 -38.86
CA MET A 307 -33.11 -0.03 -40.26
C MET A 307 -34.45 0.70 -40.35
N ALA A 308 -35.47 0.18 -39.68
CA ALA A 308 -36.80 0.79 -39.72
C ALA A 308 -36.86 2.20 -39.13
N ARG A 309 -36.10 2.45 -38.05
CA ARG A 309 -36.01 3.77 -37.43
C ARG A 309 -35.35 4.82 -38.30
N HIS A 310 -34.34 4.44 -39.07
CA HIS A 310 -33.46 5.38 -39.82
C HIS A 310 -33.80 5.46 -41.32
N THR A 311 -34.75 4.67 -41.86
CA THR A 311 -35.15 4.68 -43.26
C THR A 311 -35.60 6.06 -43.71
N HIS A 312 -36.44 6.76 -42.93
CA HIS A 312 -36.92 8.10 -43.31
C HIS A 312 -35.78 9.11 -43.31
N GLN A 313 -34.92 9.07 -42.27
CA GLN A 313 -33.74 9.94 -42.20
C GLN A 313 -32.79 9.72 -43.35
N ALA A 314 -32.49 8.47 -43.73
CA ALA A 314 -31.64 8.15 -44.87
C ALA A 314 -32.23 8.70 -46.19
N HIS A 315 -33.55 8.56 -46.35
CA HIS A 315 -34.25 9.14 -47.51
C HIS A 315 -34.12 10.67 -47.57
N ASP A 316 -34.26 11.36 -46.42
CA ASP A 316 -34.16 12.82 -46.37
C ASP A 316 -32.73 13.33 -46.69
N TYR A 317 -31.70 12.52 -46.38
CA TYR A 317 -30.32 12.80 -46.75
C TYR A 317 -29.92 12.27 -48.13
N GLY A 318 -30.87 11.61 -48.86
CA GLY A 318 -30.61 11.02 -50.17
C GLY A 318 -29.64 9.83 -50.13
N VAL A 319 -29.51 9.16 -48.99
CA VAL A 319 -28.61 8.03 -48.76
C VAL A 319 -29.35 6.70 -48.90
N ASN A 320 -28.73 5.74 -49.59
CA ASN A 320 -29.24 4.39 -49.70
C ASN A 320 -28.89 3.55 -48.45
N LEU A 321 -29.91 3.24 -47.64
CA LEU A 321 -29.71 2.43 -46.43
C LEU A 321 -29.99 0.95 -46.74
N VAL A 322 -29.03 0.08 -46.47
CA VAL A 322 -29.05 -1.36 -46.77
C VAL A 322 -28.88 -2.16 -45.52
N LEU A 323 -29.52 -3.33 -45.42
CA LEU A 323 -29.37 -4.27 -44.31
C LEU A 323 -28.85 -5.61 -44.81
N ARG A 324 -27.81 -6.13 -44.17
CA ARG A 324 -27.26 -7.47 -44.37
C ARG A 324 -27.21 -8.23 -43.03
N ILE A 325 -27.89 -9.35 -43.00
CA ILE A 325 -27.84 -10.24 -41.82
C ILE A 325 -27.12 -11.52 -42.25
N GLU A 326 -26.05 -11.87 -41.51
CA GLU A 326 -25.20 -13.06 -41.70
C GLU A 326 -25.48 -14.04 -40.56
N PRO A 327 -26.33 -15.03 -40.74
CA PRO A 327 -26.66 -15.98 -39.69
C PRO A 327 -25.49 -16.94 -39.37
N PRO A 328 -25.31 -17.34 -38.07
CA PRO A 328 -26.11 -16.89 -36.93
C PRO A 328 -25.70 -15.46 -36.50
N ALA A 329 -26.65 -14.64 -36.04
CA ALA A 329 -26.44 -13.27 -35.59
C ALA A 329 -26.87 -13.08 -34.14
N GLY A 330 -26.27 -13.84 -33.22
CA GLY A 330 -26.59 -13.78 -31.80
C GLY A 330 -25.44 -13.30 -30.92
N ALA A 331 -25.73 -12.64 -29.80
CA ALA A 331 -24.79 -12.20 -28.79
C ALA A 331 -25.35 -12.23 -27.38
N ILE A 332 -24.50 -12.26 -26.36
CA ILE A 332 -24.87 -11.94 -24.97
C ILE A 332 -24.89 -10.43 -24.85
N ALA A 333 -26.06 -9.81 -24.86
CA ALA A 333 -26.18 -8.36 -24.87
C ALA A 333 -27.54 -7.89 -24.30
N ASP A 334 -27.62 -6.57 -24.12
CA ASP A 334 -28.89 -5.86 -23.88
C ASP A 334 -29.41 -5.31 -25.21
N ALA A 335 -30.52 -5.83 -25.70
CA ALA A 335 -31.09 -5.46 -27.00
C ALA A 335 -31.34 -3.96 -27.12
N GLY A 336 -31.84 -3.30 -26.07
CA GLY A 336 -32.09 -1.86 -26.07
C GLY A 336 -30.80 -1.05 -26.17
N ARG A 337 -29.72 -1.49 -25.53
CA ARG A 337 -28.43 -0.86 -25.61
C ARG A 337 -27.71 -1.11 -26.93
N CYS A 338 -27.85 -2.32 -27.48
CA CYS A 338 -27.38 -2.60 -28.85
C CYS A 338 -28.09 -1.71 -29.86
N LEU A 339 -29.41 -1.54 -29.75
CA LEU A 339 -30.15 -0.65 -30.61
C LEU A 339 -29.74 0.82 -30.48
N GLN A 340 -29.48 1.28 -29.25
CA GLN A 340 -28.96 2.63 -29.00
C GLN A 340 -27.56 2.83 -29.63
N ALA A 341 -26.66 1.88 -29.45
CA ALA A 341 -25.33 1.93 -30.05
C ALA A 341 -25.38 1.92 -31.57
N LEU A 342 -26.15 0.99 -32.14
CA LEU A 342 -26.31 0.86 -33.56
C LEU A 342 -26.97 2.12 -34.19
N SER A 343 -27.98 2.69 -33.54
CA SER A 343 -28.59 3.95 -33.97
C SER A 343 -27.58 5.11 -34.06
N ASN A 344 -26.70 5.22 -33.07
CA ASN A 344 -25.64 6.24 -33.08
C ASN A 344 -24.66 6.03 -34.24
N LEU A 345 -24.30 4.77 -34.53
CA LEU A 345 -23.43 4.45 -35.67
C LEU A 345 -24.11 4.78 -37.00
N VAL A 346 -25.38 4.39 -37.16
CA VAL A 346 -26.17 4.63 -38.38
C VAL A 346 -26.39 6.13 -38.61
N GLU A 347 -26.74 6.90 -37.57
CA GLU A 347 -26.85 8.35 -37.68
C GLU A 347 -25.54 9.01 -38.12
N ASN A 348 -24.42 8.55 -37.56
CA ASN A 348 -23.09 9.06 -37.92
C ASN A 348 -22.78 8.76 -39.39
N ALA A 349 -23.02 7.53 -39.83
CA ALA A 349 -22.82 7.12 -41.24
C ALA A 349 -23.69 7.91 -42.22
N ILE A 350 -25.01 8.02 -41.97
CA ILE A 350 -25.94 8.78 -42.84
C ILE A 350 -25.48 10.24 -43.00
N ARG A 351 -24.99 10.87 -41.94
CA ARG A 351 -24.51 12.28 -42.02
C ARG A 351 -23.20 12.44 -42.75
N SER A 352 -22.31 11.44 -42.68
CA SER A 352 -20.99 11.49 -43.30
C SER A 352 -21.04 11.10 -44.78
N THR A 353 -22.07 10.38 -45.18
CA THR A 353 -22.25 9.89 -46.55
C THR A 353 -22.84 10.99 -47.43
N ALA A 354 -22.31 11.14 -48.65
CA ALA A 354 -22.84 12.10 -49.64
C ALA A 354 -24.19 11.63 -50.21
N GLU A 355 -24.96 12.57 -50.75
CA GLU A 355 -26.19 12.24 -51.49
C GLU A 355 -25.93 11.23 -52.63
N GLY A 356 -26.73 10.17 -52.68
CA GLY A 356 -26.56 9.03 -53.60
C GLY A 356 -25.65 7.91 -53.10
N GLY A 357 -24.92 8.12 -51.97
CA GLY A 357 -24.09 7.10 -51.36
C GLY A 357 -24.85 6.04 -50.58
N THR A 358 -24.12 5.08 -50.01
CA THR A 358 -24.70 3.88 -49.36
C THR A 358 -24.21 3.72 -47.95
N VAL A 359 -25.14 3.42 -47.03
CA VAL A 359 -24.86 2.99 -45.68
C VAL A 359 -25.40 1.59 -45.48
N GLU A 360 -24.54 0.64 -45.12
CA GLU A 360 -24.91 -0.75 -44.90
C GLU A 360 -24.85 -1.10 -43.42
N ILE A 361 -25.96 -1.61 -42.86
CA ILE A 361 -26.03 -2.19 -41.54
C ILE A 361 -25.74 -3.69 -41.64
N VAL A 362 -24.78 -4.20 -40.88
CA VAL A 362 -24.37 -5.61 -40.90
C VAL A 362 -24.55 -6.20 -39.50
N ALA A 363 -25.29 -7.31 -39.40
CA ALA A 363 -25.44 -8.10 -38.20
C ALA A 363 -24.88 -9.50 -38.44
N SER A 364 -23.94 -9.94 -37.59
CA SER A 364 -23.34 -11.28 -37.62
C SER A 364 -23.15 -11.81 -36.21
N GLU A 365 -22.57 -12.98 -36.06
CA GLU A 365 -22.31 -13.59 -34.73
C GLU A 365 -21.43 -12.70 -33.86
N GLY A 366 -21.99 -12.20 -32.75
CA GLY A 366 -21.29 -11.32 -31.82
C GLY A 366 -20.92 -9.93 -32.36
N ARG A 367 -21.41 -9.52 -33.56
CA ARG A 367 -21.00 -8.26 -34.20
C ARG A 367 -22.16 -7.51 -34.84
N LEU A 368 -22.24 -6.21 -34.51
CA LEU A 368 -23.02 -5.22 -35.25
C LEU A 368 -22.07 -4.22 -35.89
N ALA A 369 -22.16 -4.02 -37.20
CA ALA A 369 -21.32 -3.08 -37.92
C ALA A 369 -22.14 -2.15 -38.82
N VAL A 370 -21.62 -0.95 -39.07
CA VAL A 370 -22.15 0.01 -40.03
C VAL A 370 -20.99 0.38 -40.99
N ILE A 371 -21.25 0.20 -42.25
CA ILE A 371 -20.31 0.48 -43.36
C ILE A 371 -20.84 1.69 -44.12
N ASP A 372 -20.04 2.68 -44.33
CA ASP A 372 -20.36 3.87 -45.13
C ASP A 372 -19.33 4.08 -46.23
N ASP A 373 -19.75 4.65 -47.36
CA ASP A 373 -18.91 5.09 -48.48
C ASP A 373 -18.58 6.59 -48.39
N GLY A 374 -18.53 7.11 -47.16
CA GLY A 374 -18.20 8.50 -46.87
C GLY A 374 -16.75 8.85 -47.10
N PRO A 375 -16.30 10.00 -46.58
CA PRO A 375 -14.96 10.52 -46.82
C PRO A 375 -13.83 9.77 -46.06
N GLY A 376 -14.16 8.79 -45.24
CA GLY A 376 -13.19 8.04 -44.44
C GLY A 376 -12.42 8.88 -43.43
N LEU A 377 -11.55 8.24 -42.65
CA LEU A 377 -10.69 8.85 -41.60
C LEU A 377 -9.22 8.55 -41.90
N ALA A 378 -8.34 9.44 -41.46
CA ALA A 378 -6.91 9.18 -41.51
C ALA A 378 -6.51 8.08 -40.50
N PRO A 379 -5.50 7.24 -40.76
CA PRO A 379 -5.07 6.17 -39.90
C PRO A 379 -4.73 6.64 -38.48
N ASP A 380 -4.15 7.82 -38.33
CA ASP A 380 -3.79 8.43 -37.04
C ASP A 380 -5.01 8.77 -36.15
N ASP A 381 -6.21 8.83 -36.75
CA ASP A 381 -7.44 9.17 -36.06
C ASP A 381 -8.21 7.92 -35.54
N HIS A 382 -7.84 6.70 -35.96
CA HIS A 382 -8.57 5.47 -35.64
C HIS A 382 -8.60 5.20 -34.12
N ASP A 383 -7.46 5.29 -33.45
CA ASP A 383 -7.36 5.00 -32.01
C ASP A 383 -8.17 5.99 -31.15
N ARG A 384 -8.43 7.17 -31.71
CA ARG A 384 -9.11 8.27 -31.03
C ARG A 384 -10.52 8.55 -31.52
N ALA A 385 -10.98 7.82 -32.53
CA ALA A 385 -12.29 8.04 -33.14
C ALA A 385 -13.47 7.97 -32.16
N PHE A 386 -13.33 7.17 -31.12
CA PHE A 386 -14.35 7.01 -30.07
C PHE A 386 -14.15 7.96 -28.88
N GLU A 387 -13.11 8.82 -28.89
CA GLU A 387 -12.96 9.86 -27.88
C GLU A 387 -14.01 10.95 -28.08
N ARG A 388 -14.45 11.56 -26.98
CA ARG A 388 -15.47 12.62 -26.98
C ARG A 388 -14.99 13.83 -27.73
N PHE A 389 -15.81 14.32 -28.63
CA PHE A 389 -15.57 15.50 -29.47
C PHE A 389 -14.37 15.41 -30.42
N TYR A 390 -13.55 14.35 -30.36
CA TYR A 390 -12.29 14.29 -31.13
C TYR A 390 -12.50 14.47 -32.63
N LEU A 391 -13.37 13.67 -33.26
CA LEU A 391 -13.65 13.78 -34.69
C LEU A 391 -14.37 15.09 -35.03
N TRP A 392 -15.15 15.62 -34.08
CA TRP A 392 -15.83 16.89 -34.24
C TRP A 392 -14.84 18.06 -34.26
N ASP A 393 -13.89 18.13 -33.32
CA ASP A 393 -12.84 19.16 -33.30
C ASP A 393 -11.95 19.10 -34.55
N ARG A 394 -11.72 17.89 -35.06
CA ARG A 394 -10.83 17.68 -36.20
C ARG A 394 -11.48 17.93 -37.56
N TYR A 395 -12.72 17.54 -37.73
CA TYR A 395 -13.43 17.55 -39.01
C TYR A 395 -14.70 18.39 -39.02
N GLY A 396 -15.15 18.92 -37.89
CA GLY A 396 -16.44 19.61 -37.74
C GLY A 396 -16.60 20.90 -38.53
N ALA A 397 -15.49 21.53 -38.94
CA ALA A 397 -15.53 22.72 -39.83
C ALA A 397 -15.83 22.35 -41.29
N ASP A 398 -15.43 21.16 -41.70
CA ASP A 398 -15.44 20.75 -43.15
C ASP A 398 -16.57 19.73 -43.45
N ARG A 399 -17.18 19.13 -42.44
CA ARG A 399 -18.16 18.03 -42.59
C ARG A 399 -19.38 18.24 -41.67
N PRO A 400 -20.56 17.75 -42.07
CA PRO A 400 -21.75 17.77 -41.19
C PRO A 400 -21.61 16.69 -40.12
N VAL A 401 -20.79 16.99 -39.11
CA VAL A 401 -20.56 16.09 -37.98
C VAL A 401 -21.71 16.22 -36.98
N GLY A 402 -22.04 15.14 -36.27
CA GLY A 402 -23.08 15.11 -35.22
C GLY A 402 -22.74 15.94 -33.98
N THR A 403 -23.14 15.45 -32.81
CA THR A 403 -22.88 16.10 -31.51
C THR A 403 -21.46 15.91 -31.00
N GLY A 404 -20.65 15.03 -31.66
CA GLY A 404 -19.32 14.63 -31.18
C GLY A 404 -19.34 13.66 -30.00
N LEU A 405 -20.52 13.26 -29.51
CA LEU A 405 -20.67 12.34 -28.38
C LEU A 405 -21.18 10.95 -28.79
N GLY A 406 -21.79 10.79 -29.96
CA GLY A 406 -22.43 9.54 -30.37
C GLY A 406 -21.47 8.34 -30.37
N LEU A 407 -20.27 8.47 -30.94
CA LEU A 407 -19.27 7.39 -30.94
C LEU A 407 -18.73 7.08 -29.55
N ALA A 408 -18.55 8.07 -28.70
CA ALA A 408 -18.16 7.87 -27.31
C ALA A 408 -19.24 7.12 -26.51
N ILE A 409 -20.53 7.40 -26.79
CA ILE A 409 -21.65 6.64 -26.20
C ILE A 409 -21.60 5.18 -26.66
N VAL A 410 -21.29 4.91 -27.92
CA VAL A 410 -21.14 3.54 -28.45
C VAL A 410 -20.04 2.79 -27.70
N ALA A 411 -18.88 3.41 -27.47
CA ALA A 411 -17.79 2.80 -26.75
C ALA A 411 -18.14 2.50 -25.26
N GLU A 412 -18.79 3.43 -24.58
CA GLU A 412 -19.25 3.23 -23.20
C GLU A 412 -20.33 2.11 -23.10
N LEU A 413 -21.25 2.04 -24.06
CA LEU A 413 -22.26 0.96 -24.15
C LEU A 413 -21.60 -0.39 -24.42
N ALA A 414 -20.62 -0.44 -25.36
CA ALA A 414 -19.84 -1.63 -25.62
C ALA A 414 -19.15 -2.15 -24.36
N ALA A 415 -18.41 -1.29 -23.69
CA ALA A 415 -17.69 -1.61 -22.46
C ALA A 415 -18.65 -2.06 -21.34
N ALA A 416 -19.83 -1.42 -21.19
CA ALA A 416 -20.83 -1.82 -20.23
C ALA A 416 -21.41 -3.23 -20.48
N MET A 417 -21.45 -3.66 -21.75
CA MET A 417 -21.86 -5.00 -22.16
C MET A 417 -20.70 -6.02 -22.20
N GLY A 418 -19.47 -5.63 -21.78
CA GLY A 418 -18.29 -6.51 -21.82
C GLY A 418 -17.70 -6.70 -23.21
N GLY A 419 -18.14 -5.89 -24.19
CA GLY A 419 -17.65 -5.87 -25.57
C GLY A 419 -16.63 -4.76 -25.82
N ARG A 420 -16.34 -4.52 -27.11
CA ARG A 420 -15.48 -3.45 -27.58
C ARG A 420 -15.96 -2.85 -28.90
N THR A 421 -15.44 -1.68 -29.22
CA THR A 421 -15.64 -1.03 -30.52
C THR A 421 -14.43 -1.22 -31.43
N THR A 422 -14.67 -1.34 -32.74
CA THR A 422 -13.61 -1.37 -33.75
C THR A 422 -13.93 -0.40 -34.90
N ILE A 423 -12.89 0.07 -35.57
CA ILE A 423 -12.97 0.93 -36.72
C ILE A 423 -11.97 0.46 -37.78
N GLU A 424 -12.43 0.44 -39.04
CA GLU A 424 -11.60 0.30 -40.21
C GLU A 424 -12.00 1.42 -41.16
N SER A 425 -11.06 2.25 -41.61
CA SER A 425 -11.39 3.39 -42.48
C SER A 425 -10.23 3.74 -43.39
N ILE A 426 -10.55 4.13 -44.64
CA ILE A 426 -9.58 4.58 -45.64
C ILE A 426 -10.06 5.92 -46.14
N PRO A 427 -9.20 6.97 -46.14
CA PRO A 427 -9.55 8.28 -46.66
C PRO A 427 -10.04 8.20 -48.12
N GLY A 428 -11.27 8.67 -48.36
CA GLY A 428 -11.92 8.67 -49.67
C GLY A 428 -12.64 7.37 -50.06
N GLU A 429 -12.55 6.30 -49.26
CA GLU A 429 -13.19 5.01 -49.54
C GLU A 429 -14.32 4.65 -48.54
N GLY A 430 -14.39 5.38 -47.40
CA GLY A 430 -15.40 5.17 -46.39
C GLY A 430 -14.90 4.59 -45.09
N SER A 431 -15.83 4.18 -44.23
CA SER A 431 -15.53 3.64 -42.89
C SER A 431 -16.40 2.45 -42.53
N VAL A 432 -15.87 1.57 -41.67
CA VAL A 432 -16.56 0.50 -40.99
C VAL A 432 -16.43 0.73 -39.51
N PHE A 433 -17.52 1.04 -38.84
CA PHE A 433 -17.60 1.10 -37.36
C PHE A 433 -18.32 -0.12 -36.87
N ALA A 434 -17.76 -0.83 -35.88
CA ALA A 434 -18.40 -2.03 -35.37
C ALA A 434 -18.40 -2.08 -33.84
N LEU A 435 -19.43 -2.76 -33.34
CA LEU A 435 -19.60 -3.19 -31.95
C LEU A 435 -19.37 -4.70 -31.90
N GLU A 436 -18.39 -5.15 -31.15
CA GLU A 436 -18.07 -6.56 -30.94
C GLU A 436 -18.49 -6.96 -29.53
N LEU A 437 -19.26 -8.04 -29.42
CA LEU A 437 -19.89 -8.56 -28.23
C LEU A 437 -19.57 -10.05 -28.07
N GLU A 438 -19.85 -10.61 -26.90
CA GLU A 438 -19.70 -12.05 -26.68
C GLU A 438 -20.71 -12.82 -27.55
N PRO A 439 -20.26 -13.72 -28.44
CA PRO A 439 -21.15 -14.51 -29.30
C PRO A 439 -22.08 -15.42 -28.49
N ALA A 440 -23.32 -15.55 -28.94
CA ALA A 440 -24.30 -16.48 -28.36
C ALA A 440 -25.22 -17.05 -29.41
N PRO A 441 -25.82 -18.22 -29.17
CA PRO A 441 -26.87 -18.74 -30.04
C PRO A 441 -28.06 -17.77 -30.10
N VAL A 442 -28.64 -17.62 -31.29
CA VAL A 442 -29.86 -16.82 -31.50
C VAL A 442 -30.98 -17.44 -30.68
N PRO A 443 -31.71 -16.69 -29.83
CA PRO A 443 -32.85 -17.23 -29.09
C PRO A 443 -33.93 -17.79 -30.00
N ASP A 444 -34.38 -19.02 -29.78
CA ASP A 444 -35.54 -19.59 -30.50
C ASP A 444 -36.84 -19.02 -29.97
N HIS A 445 -37.27 -17.88 -30.51
CA HIS A 445 -38.51 -17.22 -30.14
C HIS A 445 -39.76 -18.10 -30.39
N ARG A 446 -39.70 -19.11 -31.27
CA ARG A 446 -40.78 -20.06 -31.50
C ARG A 446 -40.96 -21.06 -30.34
N ALA A 447 -39.88 -21.33 -29.59
CA ALA A 447 -39.99 -22.16 -28.39
C ALA A 447 -40.70 -21.44 -27.24
N TYR A 448 -40.47 -20.13 -27.06
CA TYR A 448 -41.16 -19.32 -26.03
C TYR A 448 -42.64 -19.13 -26.28
N ALA A 449 -43.07 -18.91 -27.54
CA ALA A 449 -44.47 -18.76 -27.89
C ALA A 449 -45.30 -20.03 -27.63
N ARG A 450 -44.66 -21.21 -27.64
CA ARG A 450 -45.31 -22.49 -27.31
C ARG A 450 -45.48 -22.74 -25.81
N LEU A 451 -44.69 -22.08 -24.96
CA LEU A 451 -44.75 -22.21 -23.51
C LEU A 451 -45.84 -21.28 -22.88
N THR A 452 -46.16 -20.16 -23.54
CA THR A 452 -47.15 -19.19 -23.07
C THR A 452 -48.60 -19.51 -23.57
N GLN A 453 -48.75 -20.52 -24.41
CA GLN A 453 -50.07 -21.02 -24.87
C GLN A 453 -50.52 -22.31 -24.16
N ARG A 454 -49.87 -22.72 -23.10
CA ARG A 454 -50.31 -23.78 -22.19
C ARG A 454 -50.63 -23.17 -20.82
#